data_295e6b0861114e9b9fbceccc501f03b8
#
_entry.id   295e6b0861114e9b9fbceccc501f03b8
#
_cell.length_a   1.000
_cell.length_b   1.000
_cell.length_c   1.000
_cell.angle_alpha   90.00
_cell.angle_beta   90.00
_cell.angle_gamma   90.00
#
_symmetry.space_group_name_H-M   'P 1'
#
loop_
_entity.id
_entity.type
_entity.pdbx_description
1 polymer ?
#
loop_
_entity_poly.entity_id
_entity_poly.type
_entity_poly.pdbx_seq_one_letter_code
_entity_poly.pdbx_strand_id
1 'polypeptide(L)'
;MVTIKIPALWRPITQASHVDVSARTVAEALHQLIACYPHLGTRLFNAQKEVNEAIHLFVNSEDVRFRGGLDASLRDGDEVYIVPMISGG
;
A
#
# COMPACT_ATOMS: atom_id res chain seq x y z
N MET A 1 -14.81 -3.34 -4.12
CA MET A 1 -13.54 -3.80 -3.55
C MET A 1 -12.38 -3.17 -4.29
N VAL A 2 -11.31 -2.90 -3.61
CA VAL A 2 -10.06 -2.47 -4.25
C VAL A 2 -9.03 -3.57 -4.08
N THR A 3 -8.08 -3.62 -5.01
CA THR A 3 -7.04 -4.65 -5.01
C THR A 3 -5.70 -4.00 -4.67
N ILE A 4 -5.03 -4.52 -3.64
CA ILE A 4 -3.69 -4.06 -3.30
C ILE A 4 -2.69 -5.02 -3.93
N LYS A 5 -1.82 -4.48 -4.80
CA LYS A 5 -0.78 -5.27 -5.44
C LYS A 5 0.42 -5.36 -4.53
N ILE A 6 0.81 -6.58 -4.20
CA ILE A 6 1.89 -6.84 -3.25
C ILE A 6 3.21 -6.93 -3.98
N PRO A 7 4.23 -6.16 -3.58
CA PRO A 7 5.55 -6.28 -4.23
C PRO A 7 6.14 -7.67 -4.02
N ALA A 8 6.92 -8.12 -4.99
CA ALA A 8 7.51 -9.45 -4.94
C ALA A 8 8.32 -9.68 -3.65
N LEU A 9 8.98 -8.63 -3.16
CA LEU A 9 9.78 -8.71 -1.95
C LEU A 9 8.96 -9.10 -0.71
N TRP A 10 7.66 -8.77 -0.70
CA TRP A 10 6.80 -9.02 0.46
C TRP A 10 5.92 -10.25 0.30
N ARG A 11 5.95 -10.91 -0.84
CA ARG A 11 5.12 -12.10 -1.08
C ARG A 11 5.42 -13.27 -0.14
N PRO A 12 6.65 -13.44 0.38
CA PRO A 12 6.86 -14.45 1.41
C PRO A 12 6.06 -14.17 2.69
N ILE A 13 5.70 -12.91 2.96
CA ILE A 13 4.90 -12.54 4.12
C ILE A 13 3.42 -12.78 3.86
N THR A 14 2.93 -12.32 2.70
CA THR A 14 1.50 -12.39 2.38
C THR A 14 1.10 -13.69 1.71
N GLN A 15 2.06 -14.35 1.05
CA GLN A 15 1.84 -15.54 0.24
C GLN A 15 0.78 -15.29 -0.85
N ALA A 16 0.72 -14.04 -1.32
CA ALA A 16 -0.22 -13.63 -2.34
C ALA A 16 0.39 -12.49 -3.14
N SER A 17 0.06 -12.42 -4.43
CA SER A 17 0.49 -11.33 -5.30
C SER A 17 -0.42 -10.12 -5.19
N HIS A 18 -1.60 -10.29 -4.64
CA HIS A 18 -2.55 -9.20 -4.41
C HIS A 18 -3.48 -9.57 -3.26
N VAL A 19 -4.06 -8.54 -2.65
CA VAL A 19 -5.03 -8.71 -1.57
C VAL A 19 -6.20 -7.76 -1.87
N ASP A 20 -7.42 -8.29 -1.85
CA ASP A 20 -8.62 -7.49 -2.05
C ASP A 20 -9.13 -6.99 -0.71
N VAL A 21 -9.43 -5.70 -0.63
CA VAL A 21 -9.95 -5.09 0.59
C VAL A 21 -11.12 -4.16 0.24
N SER A 22 -11.94 -3.87 1.24
CA SER A 22 -13.01 -2.89 1.11
C SER A 22 -12.50 -1.59 1.73
N ALA A 23 -12.27 -0.57 0.91
CA ALA A 23 -11.69 0.68 1.39
C ALA A 23 -12.13 1.83 0.50
N ARG A 24 -12.24 3.01 1.09
CA ARG A 24 -12.61 4.25 0.38
C ARG A 24 -11.44 5.19 0.22
N THR A 25 -10.37 4.97 0.95
CA THR A 25 -9.15 5.77 0.84
C THR A 25 -7.94 4.86 0.88
N VAL A 26 -6.81 5.40 0.42
CA VAL A 26 -5.55 4.66 0.45
C VAL A 26 -5.20 4.28 1.90
N ALA A 27 -5.41 5.21 2.85
CA ALA A 27 -5.13 4.92 4.26
C ALA A 27 -5.94 3.73 4.76
N GLU A 28 -7.23 3.68 4.44
CA GLU A 28 -8.07 2.55 4.85
C GLU A 28 -7.58 1.24 4.25
N ALA A 29 -7.19 1.29 2.97
CA ALA A 29 -6.71 0.09 2.30
C ALA A 29 -5.45 -0.45 2.99
N LEU A 30 -4.51 0.42 3.31
CA LEU A 30 -3.28 0.01 3.98
C LEU A 30 -3.54 -0.49 5.39
N HIS A 31 -4.46 0.15 6.12
CA HIS A 31 -4.81 -0.30 7.46
C HIS A 31 -5.44 -1.70 7.45
N GLN A 32 -6.27 -1.99 6.46
CA GLN A 32 -6.84 -3.33 6.34
C GLN A 32 -5.78 -4.36 5.97
N LEU A 33 -4.83 -3.98 5.12
CA LEU A 33 -3.72 -4.86 4.78
C LEU A 33 -2.91 -5.20 6.03
N ILE A 34 -2.59 -4.20 6.85
CA ILE A 34 -1.83 -4.41 8.07
C ILE A 34 -2.63 -5.24 9.08
N ALA A 35 -3.94 -5.08 9.12
CA ALA A 35 -4.77 -5.91 10.00
C ALA A 35 -4.67 -7.39 9.64
N CYS A 36 -4.53 -7.69 8.35
CA CYS A 36 -4.37 -9.06 7.89
C CYS A 36 -2.92 -9.56 8.02
N TYR A 37 -1.97 -8.66 7.85
CA TYR A 37 -0.53 -8.98 7.86
C TYR A 37 0.22 -7.97 8.72
N PRO A 38 0.18 -8.14 10.06
CA PRO A 38 0.74 -7.12 10.98
C PRO A 38 2.21 -6.82 10.75
N HIS A 39 2.97 -7.78 10.23
CA HIS A 39 4.40 -7.56 9.96
C HIS A 39 4.64 -6.49 8.89
N LEU A 40 3.63 -6.16 8.09
CA LEU A 40 3.78 -5.12 7.08
C LEU A 40 3.71 -3.72 7.66
N GLY A 41 3.22 -3.57 8.90
CA GLY A 41 3.10 -2.27 9.53
C GLY A 41 4.41 -1.50 9.59
N THR A 42 5.48 -2.17 10.01
CA THR A 42 6.80 -1.52 10.13
C THR A 42 7.46 -1.31 8.77
N ARG A 43 7.01 -2.00 7.75
CA ARG A 43 7.54 -1.81 6.39
C ARG A 43 6.85 -0.67 5.68
N LEU A 44 5.56 -0.46 5.96
CA LEU A 44 4.77 0.58 5.33
C LEU A 44 4.88 1.92 6.04
N PHE A 45 4.94 1.91 7.36
CA PHE A 45 4.92 3.13 8.16
C PHE A 45 6.16 3.22 9.05
N ASN A 46 6.67 4.45 9.20
CA ASN A 46 7.79 4.73 10.08
C ASN A 46 7.29 4.95 11.53
N ALA A 47 8.21 5.30 12.43
CA ALA A 47 7.88 5.50 13.84
C ALA A 47 6.90 6.65 14.05
N GLN A 48 6.84 7.61 13.13
CA GLN A 48 5.90 8.73 13.18
C GLN A 48 4.56 8.39 12.52
N LYS A 49 4.36 7.14 12.14
CA LYS A 49 3.14 6.67 11.47
C LYS A 49 2.92 7.31 10.09
N GLU A 50 3.99 7.77 9.48
CA GLU A 50 3.97 8.26 8.11
C GLU A 50 4.45 7.14 7.20
N VAL A 51 4.05 7.19 5.92
CA VAL A 51 4.51 6.20 4.96
C VAL A 51 6.03 6.27 4.87
N ASN A 52 6.67 5.11 4.93
CA ASN A 52 8.10 4.98 4.84
C ASN A 52 8.60 5.65 3.55
N GLU A 53 9.66 6.45 3.64
CA GLU A 53 10.21 7.16 2.50
C GLU A 53 10.60 6.25 1.34
N ALA A 54 10.95 5.01 1.63
CA ALA A 54 11.34 4.05 0.60
C ALA A 54 10.13 3.43 -0.11
N ILE A 55 8.91 3.77 0.30
CA ILE A 55 7.70 3.21 -0.28
C ILE A 55 7.00 4.26 -1.13
N HIS A 56 6.72 3.91 -2.38
CA HIS A 56 5.89 4.72 -3.26
C HIS A 56 4.56 4.00 -3.47
N LEU A 57 3.48 4.77 -3.48
CA LEU A 57 2.14 4.22 -3.63
C LEU A 57 1.50 4.81 -4.88
N PHE A 58 0.83 3.96 -5.64
CA PHE A 58 0.12 4.37 -6.84
C PHE A 58 -1.31 3.86 -6.78
N VAL A 59 -2.24 4.67 -7.24
CA VAL A 59 -3.61 4.23 -7.51
C VAL A 59 -3.73 4.12 -9.01
N ASN A 60 -3.92 2.92 -9.49
CA ASN A 60 -3.83 2.58 -10.91
C ASN A 60 -2.44 3.00 -11.41
N SER A 61 -2.32 4.02 -12.24
CA SER A 61 -1.01 4.44 -12.74
C SER A 61 -0.57 5.80 -12.19
N GLU A 62 -1.28 6.33 -11.20
CA GLU A 62 -1.02 7.68 -10.68
C GLU A 62 -0.44 7.62 -9.26
N ASP A 63 0.69 8.32 -9.07
CA ASP A 63 1.32 8.43 -7.75
C ASP A 63 0.36 9.14 -6.79
N VAL A 64 0.14 8.56 -5.61
CA VAL A 64 -0.83 9.10 -4.66
C VAL A 64 -0.44 10.51 -4.17
N ARG A 65 0.84 10.88 -4.24
CA ARG A 65 1.28 12.22 -3.83
C ARG A 65 0.61 13.32 -4.64
N PHE A 66 0.16 12.99 -5.84
CA PHE A 66 -0.54 13.94 -6.70
C PHE A 66 -2.06 13.84 -6.58
N ARG A 67 -2.55 13.05 -5.62
CA ARG A 67 -3.98 12.82 -5.42
C ARG A 67 -4.42 13.01 -3.97
N GLY A 68 -3.57 13.61 -3.14
CA GLY A 68 -3.90 13.83 -1.73
C GLY A 68 -3.23 12.86 -0.77
N GLY A 69 -2.26 12.07 -1.24
CA GLY A 69 -1.53 11.14 -0.38
C GLY A 69 -2.42 10.03 0.17
N LEU A 70 -2.34 9.80 1.46
CA LEU A 70 -3.13 8.75 2.11
C LEU A 70 -4.63 9.04 2.09
N ASP A 71 -5.03 10.30 1.90
CA ASP A 71 -6.44 10.65 1.81
C ASP A 71 -7.00 10.48 0.40
N ALA A 72 -6.19 10.04 -0.56
CA ALA A 72 -6.65 9.80 -1.91
C ALA A 72 -7.83 8.83 -1.90
N SER A 73 -8.92 9.22 -2.58
CA SER A 73 -10.11 8.40 -2.59
C SER A 73 -9.97 7.24 -3.57
N LEU A 74 -10.60 6.13 -3.19
CA LEU A 74 -10.61 4.91 -3.99
C LEU A 74 -12.03 4.60 -4.42
N ARG A 75 -12.15 4.08 -5.63
CA ARG A 75 -13.41 3.59 -6.18
C ARG A 75 -13.34 2.09 -6.32
N ASP A 76 -14.50 1.47 -6.40
CA ASP A 76 -14.60 0.04 -6.62
C ASP A 76 -13.82 -0.33 -7.91
N GLY A 77 -12.99 -1.34 -7.80
CA GLY A 77 -12.17 -1.78 -8.92
C GLY A 77 -10.79 -1.13 -9.02
N ASP A 78 -10.52 -0.10 -8.21
CA ASP A 78 -9.18 0.51 -8.23
C ASP A 78 -8.11 -0.45 -7.73
N GLU A 79 -6.89 -0.25 -8.24
CA GLU A 79 -5.73 -1.03 -7.84
C GLU A 79 -4.73 -0.12 -7.14
N VAL A 80 -4.30 -0.53 -5.95
CA VAL A 80 -3.27 0.18 -5.19
C VAL A 80 -1.96 -0.60 -5.34
N TYR A 81 -0.94 0.06 -5.88
CA TYR A 81 0.37 -0.54 -6.07
C TYR A 81 1.32 -0.06 -4.99
N ILE A 82 1.98 -0.99 -4.34
CA ILE A 82 3.02 -0.70 -3.36
C ILE A 82 4.36 -0.96 -4.03
N VAL A 83 5.17 0.07 -4.16
CA VAL A 83 6.45 0.00 -4.87
C VAL A 83 7.58 0.36 -3.91
N PRO A 84 8.27 -0.63 -3.32
CA PRO A 84 9.42 -0.33 -2.48
C PRO A 84 10.58 0.13 -3.36
N MET A 85 11.16 1.26 -2.99
CA MET A 85 12.34 1.79 -3.68
C MET A 85 13.54 1.34 -2.88
N ILE A 86 14.24 0.35 -3.41
CA ILE A 86 15.47 -0.09 -2.78
C ILE A 86 16.55 0.89 -3.17
N SER A 87 17.02 1.68 -2.21
CA SER A 87 18.16 2.54 -2.47
C SER A 87 19.34 1.63 -2.82
N GLY A 88 20.00 1.91 -3.92
CA GLY A 88 21.05 1.08 -4.47
C GLY A 88 22.29 1.01 -3.60
N GLY A 89 22.10 0.71 -2.41
CA GLY A 89 23.25 0.56 -1.53
C GLY A 89 23.12 -0.72 -0.81
#